data_3e1c1138640ce4e0d0003aa6643a9a83
#
_entry.id   3e1c1138640ce4e0d0003aa6643a9a83
#
_cell.length_a   1.000
_cell.length_b   1.000
_cell.length_c   1.000
_cell.angle_alpha   90.00
_cell.angle_beta   90.00
_cell.angle_gamma   90.00
#
_symmetry.space_group_name_H-M   'P 1'
#
loop_
_entity.id
_entity.type
_entity.pdbx_description
1 polymer ?
#
loop_
_entity_poly.entity_id
_entity_poly.type
_entity_poly.pdbx_seq_one_letter_code
_entity_poly.pdbx_strand_id
1 'polypeptide(L)'
;MANIYINDNLRLSKSGLQVKDSDNSWIELHCQQGRLDGACVVYSVVMALLSIGYINNDDIDVSKDTNPDKRTDKGKLLSRLLDEKGLVRDGYYLRTMARILRDFCPDLNISHHKKEETLVPAITDYVDGNTPVVMLIRNNDMAHAVFVVGYEYDDNDKITKLLCLDPGFSIVETAYWNCIIDVSRKGTGDYPYWYITSELKSRVKIDEIIIIQQ
;
A
#
# COMPACT_ATOMS: atom_id res chain seq x y z
N MET A 1 1.54 -19.75 19.70
CA MET A 1 1.21 -20.03 18.27
C MET A 1 1.17 -18.69 17.55
N ALA A 2 1.50 -18.59 16.27
CA ALA A 2 1.34 -17.31 15.57
C ALA A 2 -0.06 -17.26 14.97
N ASN A 3 -0.75 -16.15 15.16
CA ASN A 3 -2.06 -15.86 14.60
C ASN A 3 -1.93 -14.81 13.51
N ILE A 4 -2.76 -14.88 12.46
CA ILE A 4 -2.73 -13.95 11.33
C ILE A 4 -4.09 -13.30 11.20
N TYR A 5 -4.08 -11.97 11.08
CA TYR A 5 -5.22 -11.18 10.66
C TYR A 5 -4.98 -10.65 9.23
N ILE A 6 -5.96 -10.80 8.37
CA ILE A 6 -5.98 -10.24 7.01
C ILE A 6 -7.24 -9.39 6.86
N ASN A 7 -7.14 -8.26 6.20
CA ASN A 7 -8.26 -7.39 5.89
C ASN A 7 -9.42 -8.20 5.27
N ASP A 8 -10.62 -8.09 5.88
CA ASP A 8 -11.81 -8.89 5.56
C ASP A 8 -12.36 -8.64 4.14
N ASN A 9 -11.99 -7.50 3.52
CA ASN A 9 -12.40 -7.16 2.17
C ASN A 9 -11.62 -7.94 1.10
N LEU A 10 -10.59 -8.70 1.49
CA LEU A 10 -9.72 -9.43 0.58
C LEU A 10 -10.12 -10.91 0.46
N ARG A 11 -9.95 -11.48 -0.72
CA ARG A 11 -10.07 -12.92 -0.95
C ARG A 11 -9.00 -13.44 -1.92
N LEU A 12 -8.68 -14.72 -1.79
CA LEU A 12 -7.94 -15.45 -2.83
C LEU A 12 -8.92 -16.13 -3.78
N SER A 13 -8.62 -16.06 -5.06
CA SER A 13 -9.36 -16.73 -6.13
C SER A 13 -8.38 -17.51 -7.02
N LYS A 14 -8.89 -18.17 -8.07
CA LYS A 14 -8.04 -18.83 -9.07
C LYS A 14 -7.17 -17.85 -9.87
N SER A 15 -7.55 -16.57 -9.89
CA SER A 15 -6.81 -15.49 -10.56
C SER A 15 -5.99 -14.61 -9.58
N GLY A 16 -5.73 -15.11 -8.36
CA GLY A 16 -4.93 -14.41 -7.36
C GLY A 16 -5.75 -13.60 -6.34
N LEU A 17 -5.11 -12.61 -5.74
CA LEU A 17 -5.66 -11.76 -4.70
C LEU A 17 -6.64 -10.75 -5.28
N GLN A 18 -7.86 -10.72 -4.75
CA GLN A 18 -8.95 -9.88 -5.20
C GLN A 18 -9.57 -9.05 -4.07
N VAL A 19 -10.19 -7.97 -4.48
CA VAL A 19 -11.02 -7.09 -3.64
C VAL A 19 -12.32 -6.76 -4.39
N LYS A 20 -13.36 -6.33 -3.67
CA LYS A 20 -14.58 -5.80 -4.29
C LYS A 20 -14.40 -4.35 -4.71
N ASP A 21 -14.81 -4.03 -5.93
CA ASP A 21 -14.93 -2.66 -6.42
C ASP A 21 -16.26 -2.00 -5.98
N SER A 22 -16.49 -0.77 -6.42
CA SER A 22 -17.73 -0.01 -6.18
C SER A 22 -19.01 -0.69 -6.69
N ASP A 23 -18.89 -1.55 -7.69
CA ASP A 23 -20.01 -2.27 -8.31
C ASP A 23 -20.22 -3.67 -7.69
N ASN A 24 -19.54 -3.98 -6.56
CA ASN A 24 -19.49 -5.30 -5.93
C ASN A 24 -18.87 -6.41 -6.79
N SER A 25 -18.18 -6.06 -7.87
CA SER A 25 -17.43 -7.01 -8.70
C SER A 25 -16.07 -7.30 -8.07
N TRP A 26 -15.61 -8.56 -8.21
CA TRP A 26 -14.29 -8.92 -7.71
C TRP A 26 -13.22 -8.59 -8.75
N ILE A 27 -12.28 -7.74 -8.38
CA ILE A 27 -11.18 -7.27 -9.22
C ILE A 27 -9.83 -7.65 -8.62
N GLU A 28 -8.81 -7.77 -9.45
CA GLU A 28 -7.43 -8.00 -9.00
C GLU A 28 -6.93 -6.76 -8.24
N LEU A 29 -6.29 -7.00 -7.09
CA LEU A 29 -5.82 -5.92 -6.23
C LEU A 29 -4.37 -5.54 -6.47
N HIS A 30 -3.49 -6.54 -6.70
CA HIS A 30 -2.06 -6.29 -6.76
C HIS A 30 -1.68 -5.56 -8.05
N CYS A 31 -1.05 -4.40 -7.91
CA CYS A 31 -0.52 -3.59 -9.00
C CYS A 31 1.01 -3.62 -8.96
N GLN A 32 1.65 -4.25 -9.96
CA GLN A 32 3.10 -4.34 -10.04
C GLN A 32 3.68 -3.17 -10.83
N GLN A 33 4.68 -2.50 -10.26
CA GLN A 33 5.41 -1.44 -10.95
C GLN A 33 6.42 -2.02 -11.97
N GLY A 34 6.73 -1.24 -13.01
CA GLY A 34 7.76 -1.60 -13.98
C GLY A 34 9.19 -1.45 -13.43
N ARG A 35 10.16 -2.09 -14.09
CA ARG A 35 11.58 -2.07 -13.67
C ARG A 35 12.23 -0.68 -13.70
N LEU A 36 11.73 0.25 -14.51
CA LEU A 36 12.21 1.62 -14.64
C LEU A 36 11.29 2.65 -13.96
N ASP A 37 10.36 2.18 -13.14
CA ASP A 37 9.32 2.99 -12.56
C ASP A 37 9.59 3.15 -11.05
N GLY A 38 9.92 4.35 -10.61
CA GLY A 38 10.11 4.72 -9.20
C GLY A 38 8.81 5.02 -8.45
N ALA A 39 7.64 4.70 -9.02
CA ALA A 39 6.33 5.13 -8.53
C ALA A 39 5.72 4.23 -7.44
N CYS A 40 6.52 3.59 -6.58
CA CYS A 40 6.02 2.69 -5.52
C CYS A 40 4.90 3.33 -4.67
N VAL A 41 4.98 4.62 -4.35
CA VAL A 41 3.93 5.36 -3.62
C VAL A 41 2.64 5.39 -4.42
N VAL A 42 2.70 5.64 -5.74
CA VAL A 42 1.52 5.69 -6.61
C VAL A 42 0.83 4.31 -6.64
N TYR A 43 1.58 3.24 -6.90
CA TYR A 43 1.03 1.89 -6.95
C TYR A 43 0.45 1.45 -5.60
N SER A 44 1.12 1.73 -4.49
CA SER A 44 0.61 1.41 -3.15
C SER A 44 -0.67 2.18 -2.82
N VAL A 45 -0.79 3.45 -3.24
CA VAL A 45 -2.01 4.25 -3.09
C VAL A 45 -3.11 3.75 -4.01
N VAL A 46 -2.80 3.36 -5.25
CA VAL A 46 -3.77 2.74 -6.16
C VAL A 46 -4.37 1.48 -5.53
N MET A 47 -3.54 0.57 -5.00
CA MET A 47 -4.02 -0.63 -4.29
C MET A 47 -4.90 -0.26 -3.09
N ALA A 48 -4.53 0.78 -2.33
CA ALA A 48 -5.33 1.26 -1.20
C ALA A 48 -6.69 1.82 -1.65
N LEU A 49 -6.75 2.59 -2.73
CA LEU A 49 -8.00 3.13 -3.28
C LEU A 49 -8.90 2.06 -3.91
N LEU A 50 -8.29 1.05 -4.57
CA LEU A 50 -9.00 -0.14 -5.06
C LEU A 50 -9.61 -0.92 -3.90
N SER A 51 -8.89 -1.06 -2.77
CA SER A 51 -9.33 -1.86 -1.62
C SER A 51 -10.58 -1.32 -0.91
N ILE A 52 -10.92 -0.05 -1.12
CA ILE A 52 -12.14 0.59 -0.63
C ILE A 52 -13.15 0.92 -1.75
N GLY A 53 -12.90 0.46 -2.98
CA GLY A 53 -13.77 0.71 -4.12
C GLY A 53 -13.88 2.18 -4.54
N TYR A 54 -12.92 3.04 -4.17
CA TYR A 54 -12.90 4.45 -4.58
C TYR A 54 -12.57 4.61 -6.07
N ILE A 55 -11.72 3.75 -6.59
CA ILE A 55 -11.41 3.56 -8.01
C ILE A 55 -11.60 2.10 -8.40
N ASN A 56 -11.70 1.82 -9.70
CA ASN A 56 -11.77 0.48 -10.26
C ASN A 56 -10.65 0.25 -11.28
N ASN A 57 -10.49 -0.98 -11.78
CA ASN A 57 -9.43 -1.32 -12.73
C ASN A 57 -9.57 -0.57 -14.07
N ASP A 58 -10.77 -0.26 -14.49
CA ASP A 58 -11.00 0.50 -15.73
C ASP A 58 -10.49 1.95 -15.63
N ASP A 59 -10.49 2.52 -14.41
CA ASP A 59 -9.97 3.87 -14.16
C ASP A 59 -8.44 3.97 -14.34
N ILE A 60 -7.72 2.85 -14.16
CA ILE A 60 -6.25 2.80 -14.20
C ILE A 60 -5.69 2.00 -15.38
N ASP A 61 -6.54 1.44 -16.23
CA ASP A 61 -6.14 0.69 -17.42
C ASP A 61 -5.66 1.63 -18.53
N VAL A 62 -4.35 1.84 -18.58
CA VAL A 62 -3.69 2.68 -19.60
C VAL A 62 -3.83 2.15 -21.03
N SER A 63 -4.25 0.89 -21.22
CA SER A 63 -4.50 0.30 -22.55
C SER A 63 -5.81 0.79 -23.16
N LYS A 64 -6.74 1.19 -22.31
CA LYS A 64 -7.97 1.85 -22.71
C LYS A 64 -7.66 3.35 -22.77
N ASP A 65 -7.69 3.99 -23.91
CA ASP A 65 -7.42 5.44 -24.12
C ASP A 65 -8.15 6.31 -23.06
N THR A 66 -7.72 6.13 -21.79
CA THR A 66 -8.32 6.75 -20.61
C THR A 66 -7.82 8.18 -20.53
N ASN A 67 -8.57 9.10 -21.14
CA ASN A 67 -8.39 10.52 -20.85
C ASN A 67 -9.34 10.89 -19.69
N PRO A 68 -8.82 10.91 -18.43
CA PRO A 68 -9.67 11.16 -17.27
C PRO A 68 -10.38 12.51 -17.39
N ASP A 69 -11.68 12.58 -17.11
CA ASP A 69 -12.42 13.83 -17.12
C ASP A 69 -11.93 14.79 -16.02
N LYS A 70 -10.98 15.64 -16.37
CA LYS A 70 -10.33 16.61 -15.46
C LYS A 70 -11.28 17.65 -14.85
N ARG A 71 -12.57 17.63 -15.19
CA ARG A 71 -13.60 18.47 -14.54
C ARG A 71 -14.05 17.87 -13.22
N THR A 72 -13.91 16.56 -13.02
CA THR A 72 -14.24 15.85 -11.78
C THR A 72 -13.00 15.71 -10.89
N ASP A 73 -13.21 15.60 -9.57
CA ASP A 73 -12.11 15.41 -8.63
C ASP A 73 -11.43 14.06 -8.82
N LYS A 74 -12.21 12.99 -9.06
CA LYS A 74 -11.69 11.67 -9.45
C LYS A 74 -10.82 11.75 -10.70
N GLY A 75 -11.27 12.44 -11.75
CA GLY A 75 -10.50 12.59 -12.99
C GLY A 75 -9.22 13.42 -12.79
N LYS A 76 -9.24 14.44 -11.93
CA LYS A 76 -8.02 15.17 -11.54
C LYS A 76 -7.04 14.28 -10.78
N LEU A 77 -7.53 13.46 -9.83
CA LEU A 77 -6.72 12.48 -9.12
C LEU A 77 -6.05 11.50 -10.08
N LEU A 78 -6.85 10.84 -10.94
CA LEU A 78 -6.36 9.87 -11.92
C LEU A 78 -5.32 10.50 -12.85
N SER A 79 -5.56 11.72 -13.34
CA SER A 79 -4.60 12.46 -14.16
C SER A 79 -3.26 12.67 -13.44
N ARG A 80 -3.28 12.89 -12.11
CA ARG A 80 -2.05 13.01 -11.31
C ARG A 80 -1.33 11.68 -11.10
N LEU A 81 -2.08 10.60 -10.86
CA LEU A 81 -1.52 9.27 -10.67
C LEU A 81 -0.90 8.72 -11.97
N LEU A 82 -1.48 9.06 -13.12
CA LEU A 82 -1.04 8.62 -14.45
C LEU A 82 -0.03 9.57 -15.12
N ASP A 83 0.33 10.67 -14.46
CA ASP A 83 1.28 11.65 -15.03
C ASP A 83 2.65 11.03 -15.26
N GLU A 84 3.10 10.98 -16.51
CA GLU A 84 4.38 10.38 -16.93
C GLU A 84 5.44 11.46 -17.15
N LYS A 85 6.58 11.29 -16.49
CA LYS A 85 7.76 12.15 -16.67
C LYS A 85 8.91 11.39 -17.34
N GLY A 86 8.78 11.17 -18.65
CA GLY A 86 9.81 10.50 -19.44
C GLY A 86 9.89 8.98 -19.24
N LEU A 87 11.08 8.37 -19.47
CA LEU A 87 11.29 6.92 -19.37
C LEU A 87 11.33 6.39 -17.94
N VAL A 88 11.60 7.24 -16.97
CA VAL A 88 11.67 6.91 -15.54
C VAL A 88 10.65 7.78 -14.82
N ARG A 89 9.66 7.16 -14.20
CA ARG A 89 8.72 7.88 -13.34
C ARG A 89 9.43 8.27 -12.05
N ASP A 90 9.45 9.56 -11.76
CA ASP A 90 9.86 10.05 -10.45
C ASP A 90 8.85 9.63 -9.38
N GLY A 91 9.34 9.09 -8.27
CA GLY A 91 8.49 8.75 -7.14
C GLY A 91 7.91 9.99 -6.47
N TYR A 92 6.77 9.83 -5.81
CA TYR A 92 6.19 10.84 -4.93
C TYR A 92 6.70 10.67 -3.50
N TYR A 93 6.98 11.79 -2.82
CA TYR A 93 7.07 11.77 -1.35
C TYR A 93 5.69 11.45 -0.76
N LEU A 94 5.65 10.62 0.28
CA LEU A 94 4.39 10.20 0.90
C LEU A 94 3.57 11.42 1.39
N ARG A 95 4.23 12.42 1.97
CA ARG A 95 3.60 13.71 2.36
C ARG A 95 2.95 14.44 1.18
N THR A 96 3.58 14.43 0.01
CA THR A 96 3.02 15.06 -1.21
C THR A 96 1.80 14.30 -1.68
N MET A 97 1.86 12.97 -1.67
CA MET A 97 0.72 12.12 -2.01
C MET A 97 -0.45 12.32 -1.06
N ALA A 98 -0.22 12.40 0.25
CA ALA A 98 -1.26 12.70 1.24
C ALA A 98 -1.97 14.04 0.96
N ARG A 99 -1.22 15.06 0.51
CA ARG A 99 -1.81 16.34 0.09
C ARG A 99 -2.67 16.18 -1.16
N ILE A 100 -2.17 15.49 -2.19
CA ILE A 100 -2.91 15.22 -3.42
C ILE A 100 -4.22 14.49 -3.11
N LEU A 101 -4.19 13.49 -2.25
CA LEU A 101 -5.40 12.77 -1.85
C LEU A 101 -6.40 13.69 -1.14
N ARG A 102 -5.97 14.55 -0.21
CA ARG A 102 -6.86 15.54 0.44
C ARG A 102 -7.47 16.53 -0.55
N ASP A 103 -6.69 16.96 -1.54
CA ASP A 103 -7.13 17.96 -2.54
C ASP A 103 -8.16 17.37 -3.52
N PHE A 104 -8.07 16.07 -3.84
CA PHE A 104 -8.87 15.44 -4.90
C PHE A 104 -9.79 14.29 -4.42
N CYS A 105 -9.78 13.97 -3.14
CA CYS A 105 -10.68 12.97 -2.53
C CYS A 105 -11.40 13.60 -1.33
N PRO A 106 -12.31 14.57 -1.53
CA PRO A 106 -12.95 15.30 -0.44
C PRO A 106 -13.80 14.42 0.48
N ASP A 107 -14.27 13.28 -0.03
CA ASP A 107 -15.08 12.31 0.72
C ASP A 107 -14.24 11.34 1.56
N LEU A 108 -12.91 11.43 1.48
CA LEU A 108 -11.99 10.60 2.26
C LEU A 108 -11.28 11.42 3.34
N ASN A 109 -11.19 10.84 4.52
CA ASN A 109 -10.35 11.39 5.58
C ASN A 109 -8.92 10.86 5.47
N ILE A 110 -7.97 11.72 5.09
CA ILE A 110 -6.58 11.36 4.83
C ILE A 110 -5.69 11.81 5.98
N SER A 111 -5.12 10.88 6.73
CA SER A 111 -4.13 11.13 7.77
C SER A 111 -2.72 10.75 7.32
N HIS A 112 -1.73 11.53 7.76
CA HIS A 112 -0.32 11.27 7.49
C HIS A 112 0.47 11.34 8.81
N HIS A 113 1.16 10.27 9.16
CA HIS A 113 1.90 10.12 10.41
C HIS A 113 3.37 9.81 10.16
N LYS A 114 4.23 10.33 11.07
CA LYS A 114 5.69 10.25 10.94
C LYS A 114 6.44 9.85 12.22
N LYS A 115 5.74 9.66 13.34
CA LYS A 115 6.35 9.31 14.62
C LYS A 115 6.54 7.80 14.74
N GLU A 116 7.77 7.33 14.55
CA GLU A 116 8.14 5.91 14.52
C GLU A 116 7.61 5.07 15.69
N GLU A 117 7.62 5.61 16.91
CA GLU A 117 7.24 4.87 18.12
C GLU A 117 5.75 4.49 18.17
N THR A 118 4.90 5.20 17.43
CA THR A 118 3.45 4.98 17.42
C THR A 118 2.94 4.34 16.13
N LEU A 119 3.81 4.11 15.13
CA LEU A 119 3.36 3.68 13.80
C LEU A 119 2.85 2.24 13.80
N VAL A 120 3.56 1.29 14.44
CA VAL A 120 3.14 -0.13 14.41
C VAL A 120 1.78 -0.35 15.09
N PRO A 121 1.52 0.15 16.33
CA PRO A 121 0.18 0.08 16.91
C PRO A 121 -0.89 0.77 16.07
N ALA A 122 -0.61 1.97 15.57
CA ALA A 122 -1.55 2.69 14.72
C ALA A 122 -1.89 1.92 13.43
N ILE A 123 -0.91 1.28 12.78
CA ILE A 123 -1.13 0.46 11.58
C ILE A 123 -2.13 -0.64 11.90
N THR A 124 -1.94 -1.40 12.98
CA THR A 124 -2.82 -2.53 13.33
C THR A 124 -4.23 -2.08 13.68
N ASP A 125 -4.39 -1.02 14.47
CA ASP A 125 -5.70 -0.46 14.82
C ASP A 125 -6.52 -0.08 13.57
N TYR A 126 -5.85 0.49 12.54
CA TYR A 126 -6.54 0.84 11.30
C TYR A 126 -6.81 -0.37 10.40
N VAL A 127 -5.87 -1.33 10.33
CA VAL A 127 -6.04 -2.56 9.55
C VAL A 127 -7.20 -3.40 10.11
N ASP A 128 -7.38 -3.46 11.44
CA ASP A 128 -8.53 -4.11 12.10
C ASP A 128 -9.87 -3.50 11.68
N GLY A 129 -9.90 -2.19 11.44
CA GLY A 129 -11.06 -1.49 10.90
C GLY A 129 -11.19 -1.58 9.37
N ASN A 130 -10.46 -2.47 8.71
CA ASN A 130 -10.38 -2.56 7.25
C ASN A 130 -9.99 -1.24 6.55
N THR A 131 -9.34 -0.34 7.29
CA THR A 131 -8.88 0.96 6.78
C THR A 131 -7.54 0.81 6.08
N PRO A 132 -7.42 1.24 4.81
CA PRO A 132 -6.17 1.16 4.06
C PRO A 132 -5.04 1.96 4.68
N VAL A 133 -3.87 1.32 4.78
CA VAL A 133 -2.63 1.92 5.26
C VAL A 133 -1.53 1.74 4.22
N VAL A 134 -1.01 2.85 3.71
CA VAL A 134 0.20 2.88 2.87
C VAL A 134 1.39 3.25 3.75
N MET A 135 2.40 2.41 3.76
CA MET A 135 3.56 2.54 4.64
C MET A 135 4.83 2.79 3.82
N LEU A 136 5.62 3.79 4.23
CA LEU A 136 6.96 4.04 3.71
C LEU A 136 7.99 3.39 4.62
N ILE A 137 8.79 2.50 4.06
CA ILE A 137 9.97 1.93 4.70
C ILE A 137 11.24 2.57 4.12
N ARG A 138 12.27 2.68 4.95
CA ARG A 138 13.53 3.33 4.56
C ARG A 138 14.75 2.67 5.17
N ASN A 139 15.85 2.71 4.42
CA ASN A 139 17.23 2.56 4.92
C ASN A 139 18.16 3.57 4.23
N ASN A 140 19.48 3.36 4.27
CA ASN A 140 20.44 4.26 3.62
C ASN A 140 20.32 4.28 2.10
N ASP A 141 19.91 3.16 1.51
CA ASP A 141 19.98 2.91 0.07
C ASP A 141 18.61 3.04 -0.61
N MET A 142 17.51 2.96 0.17
CA MET A 142 16.16 2.97 -0.39
C MET A 142 15.16 3.72 0.49
N ALA A 143 14.16 4.30 -0.19
CA ALA A 143 12.87 4.68 0.39
C ALA A 143 11.79 4.03 -0.48
N HIS A 144 10.95 3.18 0.11
CA HIS A 144 10.03 2.34 -0.64
C HIS A 144 8.67 2.27 0.03
N ALA A 145 7.60 2.32 -0.75
CA ALA A 145 6.23 2.27 -0.25
C ALA A 145 5.60 0.91 -0.51
N VAL A 146 4.85 0.44 0.48
CA VAL A 146 4.09 -0.82 0.43
C VAL A 146 2.67 -0.61 0.98
N PHE A 147 1.72 -1.43 0.54
CA PHE A 147 0.35 -1.42 1.04
C PHE A 147 0.17 -2.52 2.09
N VAL A 148 -0.29 -2.16 3.31
CA VAL A 148 -0.49 -3.12 4.40
C VAL A 148 -1.84 -3.83 4.22
N VAL A 149 -1.83 -5.17 4.22
CA VAL A 149 -3.03 -6.01 4.04
C VAL A 149 -3.39 -6.83 5.28
N GLY A 150 -2.49 -6.87 6.27
CA GLY A 150 -2.70 -7.64 7.49
C GLY A 150 -1.49 -7.62 8.41
N TYR A 151 -1.54 -8.42 9.47
CA TYR A 151 -0.45 -8.58 10.41
C TYR A 151 -0.46 -9.96 11.07
N GLU A 152 0.68 -10.35 11.64
CA GLU A 152 0.85 -11.52 12.49
C GLU A 152 1.06 -11.09 13.94
N TYR A 153 0.45 -11.80 14.88
CA TYR A 153 0.63 -11.60 16.32
C TYR A 153 0.85 -12.91 17.06
N ASP A 154 1.52 -12.82 18.21
CA ASP A 154 1.79 -13.97 19.08
C ASP A 154 0.67 -14.24 20.11
N ASP A 155 0.82 -15.28 20.94
CA ASP A 155 -0.15 -15.64 21.97
C ASP A 155 -0.35 -14.56 23.09
N ASN A 156 0.45 -13.50 23.09
CA ASN A 156 0.35 -12.35 23.98
C ASN A 156 -0.17 -11.10 23.27
N ASP A 157 -0.81 -11.27 22.13
CA ASP A 157 -1.31 -10.19 21.25
C ASP A 157 -0.23 -9.20 20.79
N LYS A 158 1.05 -9.60 20.88
CA LYS A 158 2.16 -8.78 20.40
C LYS A 158 2.32 -8.95 18.89
N ILE A 159 2.30 -7.83 18.18
CA ILE A 159 2.54 -7.81 16.74
C ILE A 159 3.96 -8.26 16.43
N THR A 160 4.07 -9.24 15.56
CA THR A 160 5.35 -9.84 15.14
C THR A 160 5.71 -9.49 13.69
N LYS A 161 4.72 -9.37 12.80
CA LYS A 161 4.93 -9.01 11.39
C LYS A 161 3.81 -8.13 10.87
N LEU A 162 4.14 -7.24 9.95
CA LEU A 162 3.18 -6.60 9.07
C LEU A 162 3.25 -7.30 7.71
N LEU A 163 2.09 -7.66 7.16
CA LEU A 163 1.92 -8.39 5.90
C LEU A 163 1.51 -7.38 4.83
N CYS A 164 2.28 -7.29 3.75
CA CYS A 164 2.16 -6.20 2.81
C CYS A 164 2.14 -6.65 1.35
N LEU A 165 1.54 -5.82 0.50
CA LEU A 165 1.72 -5.86 -0.94
C LEU A 165 2.78 -4.85 -1.34
N ASP A 166 3.83 -5.36 -1.95
CA ASP A 166 4.94 -4.59 -2.49
C ASP A 166 4.77 -4.49 -4.01
N PRO A 167 4.66 -3.28 -4.57
CA PRO A 167 4.54 -3.12 -6.01
C PRO A 167 5.82 -3.47 -6.77
N GLY A 168 6.98 -3.54 -6.11
CA GLY A 168 8.27 -3.87 -6.74
C GLY A 168 8.44 -5.35 -7.07
N PHE A 169 7.62 -6.23 -6.49
CA PHE A 169 7.70 -7.68 -6.66
C PHE A 169 6.38 -8.28 -7.12
N SER A 170 6.47 -9.39 -7.84
CA SER A 170 5.27 -10.16 -8.20
C SER A 170 4.66 -10.82 -6.96
N ILE A 171 3.36 -11.10 -7.02
CA ILE A 171 2.65 -11.90 -6.03
C ILE A 171 2.31 -13.26 -6.62
N VAL A 172 2.41 -14.32 -5.82
CA VAL A 172 1.91 -15.63 -6.22
C VAL A 172 0.40 -15.71 -6.03
N GLU A 173 -0.31 -16.40 -6.92
CA GLU A 173 -1.78 -16.48 -6.92
C GLU A 173 -2.38 -17.03 -5.63
N THR A 174 -1.60 -17.77 -4.84
CA THR A 174 -2.02 -18.41 -3.58
C THR A 174 -1.66 -17.60 -2.32
N ALA A 175 -1.23 -16.35 -2.46
CA ALA A 175 -0.81 -15.52 -1.32
C ALA A 175 -1.60 -14.22 -1.20
N TYR A 176 -1.84 -13.80 0.05
CA TYR A 176 -2.42 -12.50 0.39
C TYR A 176 -1.39 -11.36 0.42
N TRP A 177 -0.09 -11.69 0.50
CA TRP A 177 1.02 -10.74 0.59
C TRP A 177 2.23 -11.26 -0.19
N ASN A 178 3.11 -10.36 -0.60
CA ASN A 178 4.38 -10.68 -1.25
C ASN A 178 5.60 -10.11 -0.51
N CYS A 179 5.37 -9.36 0.57
CA CYS A 179 6.45 -8.93 1.46
C CYS A 179 6.00 -8.88 2.94
N ILE A 180 6.98 -8.89 3.83
CA ILE A 180 6.80 -8.89 5.28
C ILE A 180 7.71 -7.84 5.89
N ILE A 181 7.20 -7.06 6.84
CA ILE A 181 8.03 -6.28 7.76
C ILE A 181 8.00 -6.99 9.12
N ASP A 182 9.12 -7.65 9.46
CA ASP A 182 9.27 -8.34 10.75
C ASP A 182 9.62 -7.32 11.84
N VAL A 183 8.68 -7.12 12.77
CA VAL A 183 8.77 -6.21 13.90
C VAL A 183 8.90 -6.97 15.24
N SER A 184 9.01 -8.29 15.21
CA SER A 184 9.06 -9.17 16.39
C SER A 184 10.23 -8.85 17.32
N ARG A 185 11.37 -8.46 16.74
CA ARG A 185 12.59 -8.10 17.46
C ARG A 185 13.13 -6.78 16.91
N LYS A 186 13.00 -5.73 17.72
CA LYS A 186 13.63 -4.45 17.43
C LYS A 186 15.15 -4.61 17.48
N GLY A 187 15.82 -4.45 16.35
CA GLY A 187 17.28 -4.44 16.27
C GLY A 187 17.86 -3.18 16.93
N THR A 188 19.16 -3.21 17.20
CA THR A 188 19.91 -2.03 17.63
C THR A 188 20.28 -1.17 16.41
N GLY A 189 20.15 0.15 16.51
CA GLY A 189 20.49 1.10 15.44
C GLY A 189 19.27 1.68 14.70
N ASP A 190 19.54 2.44 13.64
CA ASP A 190 18.56 3.28 12.95
C ASP A 190 17.54 2.48 12.12
N TYR A 191 17.80 1.22 11.80
CA TYR A 191 16.97 0.33 10.99
C TYR A 191 16.57 -0.92 11.78
N PRO A 192 15.60 -0.82 12.70
CA PRO A 192 15.31 -1.85 13.67
C PRO A 192 14.61 -3.08 13.12
N TYR A 193 13.94 -3.00 11.97
CA TYR A 193 13.07 -4.03 11.44
C TYR A 193 13.68 -4.76 10.25
N TRP A 194 13.15 -5.94 9.90
CA TRP A 194 13.50 -6.65 8.69
C TRP A 194 12.40 -6.49 7.65
N TYR A 195 12.75 -6.00 6.48
CA TYR A 195 11.97 -6.10 5.26
C TYR A 195 12.38 -7.35 4.49
N ILE A 196 11.41 -8.21 4.17
CA ILE A 196 11.61 -9.54 3.60
C ILE A 196 10.66 -9.73 2.42
N THR A 197 11.22 -10.04 1.26
CA THR A 197 10.50 -10.46 0.05
C THR A 197 11.00 -11.84 -0.39
N SER A 198 10.51 -12.38 -1.52
CA SER A 198 11.04 -13.61 -2.12
C SER A 198 12.51 -13.47 -2.58
N GLU A 199 12.98 -12.26 -2.86
CA GLU A 199 14.28 -12.01 -3.46
C GLU A 199 15.22 -11.17 -2.58
N LEU A 200 14.68 -10.43 -1.61
CA LEU A 200 15.43 -9.46 -0.82
C LEU A 200 15.15 -9.60 0.67
N LYS A 201 16.21 -9.47 1.47
CA LYS A 201 16.12 -9.28 2.91
C LYS A 201 17.02 -8.12 3.32
N SER A 202 16.45 -7.07 3.90
CA SER A 202 17.17 -5.86 4.28
C SER A 202 16.68 -5.30 5.61
N ARG A 203 17.55 -4.57 6.31
CA ARG A 203 17.16 -3.79 7.50
C ARG A 203 16.51 -2.49 7.07
N VAL A 204 15.39 -2.14 7.73
CA VAL A 204 14.62 -0.92 7.47
C VAL A 204 14.08 -0.32 8.77
N LYS A 205 13.64 0.93 8.69
CA LYS A 205 12.70 1.53 9.62
C LYS A 205 11.37 1.83 8.89
N ILE A 206 10.30 1.90 9.65
CA ILE A 206 9.03 2.47 9.19
C ILE A 206 9.16 3.99 9.36
N ASP A 207 9.12 4.75 8.26
CA ASP A 207 9.41 6.20 8.26
C ASP A 207 8.13 7.04 8.33
N GLU A 208 7.15 6.72 7.50
CA GLU A 208 5.88 7.44 7.39
C GLU A 208 4.73 6.49 7.03
N ILE A 209 3.49 6.86 7.38
CA ILE A 209 2.29 6.18 6.89
C ILE A 209 1.24 7.18 6.41
N ILE A 210 0.44 6.77 5.42
CA ILE A 210 -0.84 7.39 5.07
C ILE A 210 -1.96 6.43 5.43
N ILE A 211 -3.00 6.96 6.04
CA ILE A 211 -4.23 6.28 6.37
C ILE A 211 -5.35 6.89 5.53
N ILE A 212 -6.17 6.05 4.89
CA ILE A 212 -7.23 6.47 3.97
C ILE A 212 -8.57 5.92 4.49
N GLN A 213 -9.39 6.80 5.11
CA GLN A 213 -10.68 6.43 5.69
C GLN A 213 -11.84 6.95 4.84
N GLN A 214 -12.85 6.12 4.67
CA GLN A 214 -14.17 6.53 4.14
C GLN A 214 -15.03 7.15 5.23
#